data_1b66fe9164525b662905e38b3ca9e0c7
#
_entry.id   1b66fe9164525b662905e38b3ca9e0c7
#
_cell.length_a   1.000
_cell.length_b   1.000
_cell.length_c   1.000
_cell.angle_alpha   90.00
_cell.angle_beta   90.00
_cell.angle_gamma   90.00
#
_symmetry.space_group_name_H-M   'P 1'
#
loop_
_entity.id
_entity.type
_entity.pdbx_description
1 polymer ?
#
loop_
_entity_poly.entity_id
_entity_poly.type
_entity_poly.pdbx_seq_one_letter_code
_entity_poly.pdbx_strand_id
1 'polypeptide(L)'
;MDDLHSRWSLADTKIEDVHVAGVQGNKLGTEKFLYLTTTGRKTGKPHRVELWFAVAGDHICLSHEGRETDWMRNINKNPEVNFEIGGNKFTGYARYLQPDESEAVKAKLALYLKYYSKAEERIIEDWFSLSTLILIERKA
;
A
#
# COMPACT_ATOMS: atom_id res chain seq x y z
N MET A 1 -14.37 9.70 21.59
CA MET A 1 -13.58 9.59 21.09
C MET A 1 -13.64 9.43 19.95
N ASP A 2 -12.92 9.50 19.49
CA ASP A 2 -13.11 9.58 18.28
C ASP A 2 -13.15 8.28 17.64
N ASP A 3 -14.00 8.21 16.65
CA ASP A 3 -14.16 7.01 15.92
C ASP A 3 -12.95 6.65 15.14
N LEU A 4 -12.16 7.63 14.73
CA LEU A 4 -10.96 7.38 14.00
C LEU A 4 -10.00 6.56 14.83
N HIS A 5 -9.86 6.93 16.09
CA HIS A 5 -8.98 6.21 16.98
C HIS A 5 -9.42 4.76 17.13
N SER A 6 -10.69 4.52 17.29
CA SER A 6 -11.15 3.16 17.49
C SER A 6 -11.08 2.33 16.23
N ARG A 7 -11.19 2.98 15.05
CA ARG A 7 -11.21 2.22 13.81
C ARG A 7 -9.88 1.61 13.46
N TRP A 8 -8.79 2.24 13.85
CA TRP A 8 -7.50 1.70 13.48
C TRP A 8 -6.48 1.78 14.62
N SER A 9 -6.98 1.70 15.82
CA SER A 9 -6.13 1.60 16.97
C SER A 9 -5.34 0.30 16.92
N LEU A 10 -4.09 0.37 17.30
CA LEU A 10 -3.26 -0.82 17.36
C LEU A 10 -3.79 -1.83 18.35
N ALA A 11 -4.54 -1.37 19.35
CA ALA A 11 -5.10 -2.25 20.36
C ALA A 11 -6.20 -3.13 19.79
N ASP A 12 -6.90 -2.66 18.77
CA ASP A 12 -8.03 -3.39 18.21
C ASP A 12 -7.65 -4.28 17.04
N THR A 13 -6.47 -4.11 16.50
CA THR A 13 -6.05 -4.88 15.35
C THR A 13 -4.80 -5.67 15.70
N LYS A 14 -4.89 -6.96 15.54
CA LYS A 14 -3.76 -7.82 15.80
C LYS A 14 -2.77 -7.76 14.67
N ILE A 15 -1.51 -7.88 15.00
CA ILE A 15 -0.47 -7.88 13.99
C ILE A 15 -0.72 -8.97 12.96
N GLU A 16 -1.23 -10.10 13.39
CA GLU A 16 -1.51 -11.20 12.48
C GLU A 16 -2.55 -10.84 11.42
N ASP A 17 -3.38 -9.84 11.70
CA ASP A 17 -4.38 -9.42 10.73
C ASP A 17 -3.76 -8.67 9.57
N VAL A 18 -2.59 -8.08 9.75
CA VAL A 18 -1.93 -7.34 8.70
C VAL A 18 -0.74 -8.07 8.11
N HIS A 19 -0.17 -9.01 8.85
CA HIS A 19 0.92 -9.81 8.34
C HIS A 19 0.39 -11.14 7.89
N VAL A 20 0.45 -11.40 6.63
CA VAL A 20 -0.12 -12.60 6.14
C VAL A 20 0.88 -13.52 5.62
N ALA A 21 0.75 -14.70 6.06
CA ALA A 21 1.65 -15.73 5.69
C ALA A 21 1.51 -16.15 4.26
N GLY A 22 0.39 -15.87 3.68
CA GLY A 22 0.14 -16.40 2.37
C GLY A 22 0.99 -15.84 1.27
N VAL A 23 1.71 -14.77 1.54
CA VAL A 23 2.53 -14.23 0.52
C VAL A 23 3.92 -14.66 0.81
N GLN A 24 4.28 -15.85 0.48
CA GLN A 24 5.61 -16.21 0.66
C GLN A 24 6.30 -15.34 1.49
N GLY A 25 5.55 -15.02 2.17
CA GLY A 25 5.70 -14.35 2.81
C GLY A 25 6.34 -13.33 3.38
N ASN A 26 6.70 -13.67 4.32
CA ASN A 26 7.37 -12.75 5.11
C ASN A 26 8.59 -12.18 4.46
N LYS A 27 9.19 -12.92 3.53
CA LYS A 27 10.34 -12.40 2.82
C LYS A 27 9.99 -11.22 1.94
N LEU A 28 8.87 -11.27 1.27
CA LEU A 28 8.46 -10.12 0.45
C LEU A 28 8.21 -8.91 1.31
N GLY A 29 7.56 -9.10 2.45
CA GLY A 29 7.23 -8.01 3.34
C GLY A 29 8.43 -7.35 3.99
N THR A 30 9.57 -7.99 4.02
CA THR A 30 10.77 -7.40 4.63
C THR A 30 11.58 -6.55 3.66
N GLU A 31 11.30 -6.63 2.36
CA GLU A 31 12.00 -5.77 1.41
C GLU A 31 11.57 -4.32 1.63
N LYS A 32 12.52 -3.42 1.52
CA LYS A 32 12.22 -2.03 1.82
C LYS A 32 11.44 -1.35 0.72
N PHE A 33 11.71 -1.71 -0.52
CA PHE A 33 11.11 -1.07 -1.68
C PHE A 33 10.57 -2.10 -2.64
N LEU A 34 9.59 -1.68 -3.43
CA LEU A 34 9.23 -2.42 -4.62
C LEU A 34 9.44 -1.52 -5.82
N TYR A 35 9.48 -2.12 -6.99
CA TYR A 35 9.52 -1.38 -8.24
C TYR A 35 8.20 -1.61 -8.94
N LEU A 36 7.48 -0.54 -9.19
CA LEU A 36 6.16 -0.60 -9.82
C LEU A 36 6.29 -0.11 -11.24
N THR A 37 5.74 -0.88 -12.18
CA THR A 37 5.69 -0.46 -13.58
C THR A 37 4.24 -0.28 -13.97
N THR A 38 3.91 0.95 -14.35
CA THR A 38 2.57 1.29 -14.83
C THR A 38 2.63 1.54 -16.32
N THR A 39 1.47 1.49 -16.97
CA THR A 39 1.38 1.78 -18.41
C THR A 39 1.02 3.25 -18.57
N GLY A 40 1.84 3.96 -19.32
CA GLY A 40 1.61 5.38 -19.53
C GLY A 40 0.25 5.65 -20.15
N ARG A 41 -0.49 6.54 -19.53
CA ARG A 41 -1.86 6.83 -19.97
C ARG A 41 -1.93 7.56 -21.30
N LYS A 42 -0.84 8.20 -21.69
CA LYS A 42 -0.79 8.95 -22.95
C LYS A 42 -0.04 8.20 -24.04
N THR A 43 1.03 7.50 -23.68
CA THR A 43 1.89 6.90 -24.68
C THR A 43 1.80 5.39 -24.74
N GLY A 44 1.25 4.76 -23.68
CA GLY A 44 1.24 3.31 -23.60
C GLY A 44 2.59 2.70 -23.21
N LYS A 45 3.58 3.52 -22.96
CA LYS A 45 4.91 3.03 -22.61
C LYS A 45 5.00 2.72 -21.11
N PRO A 46 5.87 1.77 -20.75
CA PRO A 46 6.02 1.45 -19.34
C PRO A 46 6.74 2.56 -18.58
N HIS A 47 6.31 2.78 -17.35
CA HIS A 47 6.93 3.72 -16.43
C HIS A 47 7.23 2.99 -15.13
N ARG A 48 8.50 2.96 -14.74
CA ARG A 48 8.95 2.23 -13.55
C ARG A 48 9.32 3.21 -12.46
N VAL A 49 8.83 2.96 -11.24
CA VAL A 49 9.14 3.79 -10.06
C VAL A 49 9.47 2.90 -8.89
N GLU A 50 10.29 3.43 -7.97
CA GLU A 50 10.65 2.74 -6.74
C GLU A 50 9.78 3.30 -5.63
N LEU A 51 9.12 2.44 -4.87
CA LEU A 51 8.15 2.86 -3.87
C LEU A 51 8.28 2.07 -2.59
N TRP A 52 7.95 2.71 -1.48
CA TRP A 52 7.73 2.00 -0.23
C TRP A 52 6.41 1.25 -0.34
N PHE A 53 6.33 0.13 0.35
CA PHE A 53 5.14 -0.69 0.33
C PHE A 53 5.03 -1.47 1.62
N ALA A 54 3.85 -2.02 1.86
CA ALA A 54 3.64 -3.00 2.92
C ALA A 54 2.72 -4.08 2.39
N VAL A 55 2.75 -5.24 3.03
CA VAL A 55 1.88 -6.34 2.69
C VAL A 55 0.81 -6.46 3.76
N ALA A 56 -0.43 -6.49 3.34
CA ALA A 56 -1.56 -6.69 4.23
C ALA A 56 -2.44 -7.77 3.61
N GLY A 57 -2.46 -8.92 4.22
CA GLY A 57 -3.14 -10.05 3.62
C GLY A 57 -2.43 -10.45 2.34
N ASP A 58 -3.21 -10.66 1.32
CA ASP A 58 -2.66 -10.98 0.01
C ASP A 58 -2.45 -9.74 -0.83
N HIS A 59 -2.56 -8.58 -0.22
CA HIS A 59 -2.53 -7.32 -0.94
C HIS A 59 -1.25 -6.56 -0.69
N ILE A 60 -0.83 -5.82 -1.69
CA ILE A 60 0.29 -4.91 -1.57
C ILE A 60 -0.30 -3.52 -1.35
N CYS A 61 0.21 -2.80 -0.38
CA CYS A 61 -0.31 -1.48 -0.02
C CYS A 61 0.74 -0.42 -0.29
N LEU A 62 0.32 0.65 -0.95
CA LEU A 62 1.17 1.78 -1.25
C LEU A 62 0.53 3.04 -0.70
N SER A 63 1.34 4.04 -0.45
CA SER A 63 0.83 5.34 -0.05
C SER A 63 1.61 6.44 -0.74
N HIS A 64 0.98 7.59 -0.87
CA HIS A 64 1.63 8.76 -1.45
C HIS A 64 1.05 10.00 -0.79
N GLU A 65 1.92 10.91 -0.35
CA GLU A 65 1.49 12.19 0.19
C GLU A 65 1.61 13.25 -0.88
N GLY A 66 0.66 14.19 -0.86
CA GLY A 66 0.70 15.31 -1.76
C GLY A 66 0.00 15.04 -3.08
N ARG A 67 0.44 15.75 -4.11
CA ARG A 67 -0.23 15.69 -5.41
C ARG A 67 -0.07 14.33 -6.07
N GLU A 68 -1.05 13.99 -6.86
CA GLU A 68 -0.94 12.82 -7.71
C GLU A 68 0.25 12.94 -8.64
N THR A 69 0.97 11.85 -8.78
CA THR A 69 2.09 11.76 -9.69
C THR A 69 1.68 10.97 -10.92
N ASP A 70 2.58 10.87 -11.89
CA ASP A 70 2.26 10.18 -13.13
C ASP A 70 1.89 8.73 -12.93
N TRP A 71 2.59 8.01 -12.03
CA TRP A 71 2.26 6.60 -11.85
C TRP A 71 0.85 6.43 -11.28
N MET A 72 0.42 7.35 -10.43
CA MET A 72 -0.92 7.30 -9.86
C MET A 72 -1.97 7.56 -10.92
N ARG A 73 -1.73 8.55 -11.77
CA ARG A 73 -2.66 8.85 -12.86
C ARG A 73 -2.71 7.73 -13.87
N ASN A 74 -1.58 7.09 -14.11
CA ASN A 74 -1.53 5.94 -15.02
C ASN A 74 -2.40 4.80 -14.51
N ILE A 75 -2.38 4.54 -13.21
CA ILE A 75 -3.20 3.50 -12.60
C ILE A 75 -4.69 3.76 -12.81
N ASN A 76 -5.10 5.01 -12.70
CA ASN A 76 -6.51 5.35 -12.89
C ASN A 76 -7.00 4.97 -14.28
N LYS A 77 -6.15 5.10 -15.27
CA LYS A 77 -6.55 4.76 -16.63
C LYS A 77 -6.27 3.31 -16.95
N ASN A 78 -5.15 2.79 -16.50
CA ASN A 78 -4.71 1.42 -16.78
C ASN A 78 -4.38 0.75 -15.47
N PRO A 79 -5.34 0.10 -14.82
CA PRO A 79 -5.13 -0.45 -13.49
C PRO A 79 -4.25 -1.69 -13.43
N GLU A 80 -4.00 -2.33 -14.54
CA GLU A 80 -3.10 -3.48 -14.53
C GLU A 80 -1.67 -2.99 -14.41
N VAL A 81 -0.92 -3.56 -13.45
CA VAL A 81 0.43 -3.13 -13.17
C VAL A 81 1.34 -4.35 -13.03
N ASN A 82 2.63 -4.12 -13.24
CA ASN A 82 3.64 -5.12 -12.93
C ASN A 82 4.45 -4.58 -11.77
N PHE A 83 4.89 -5.47 -10.89
CA PHE A 83 5.74 -5.03 -9.80
C PHE A 83 6.76 -6.09 -9.45
N GLU A 84 7.85 -5.64 -8.87
CA GLU A 84 8.96 -6.50 -8.53
C GLU A 84 9.36 -6.26 -7.09
N ILE A 85 9.48 -7.33 -6.33
CA ILE A 85 9.89 -7.27 -4.93
C ILE A 85 10.98 -8.32 -4.72
N GLY A 86 12.16 -7.85 -4.33
CA GLY A 86 13.26 -8.77 -4.06
C GLY A 86 13.62 -9.65 -5.23
N GLY A 87 13.52 -9.12 -6.44
CA GLY A 87 13.81 -9.90 -7.64
C GLY A 87 12.68 -10.75 -8.16
N ASN A 88 11.60 -10.85 -7.42
CA ASN A 88 10.42 -11.62 -7.85
C ASN A 88 9.45 -10.70 -8.58
N LYS A 89 8.94 -11.16 -9.71
CA LYS A 89 8.09 -10.34 -10.56
C LYS A 89 6.65 -10.81 -10.47
N PHE A 90 5.75 -9.84 -10.40
CA PHE A 90 4.32 -10.09 -10.23
C PHE A 90 3.52 -9.17 -11.13
N THR A 91 2.28 -9.57 -11.38
CA THR A 91 1.29 -8.73 -12.04
C THR A 91 0.08 -8.59 -11.13
N GLY A 92 -0.56 -7.45 -11.18
CA GLY A 92 -1.74 -7.24 -10.37
C GLY A 92 -2.57 -6.09 -10.89
N TYR A 93 -3.61 -5.78 -10.11
CA TYR A 93 -4.51 -4.68 -10.41
C TYR A 93 -4.47 -3.69 -9.26
N ALA A 94 -4.24 -2.43 -9.58
CA ALA A 94 -4.11 -1.39 -8.57
C ALA A 94 -5.36 -0.53 -8.54
N ARG A 95 -5.77 -0.13 -7.34
CA ARG A 95 -6.89 0.79 -7.19
C ARG A 95 -6.66 1.69 -5.99
N TYR A 96 -7.27 2.86 -6.03
CA TYR A 96 -7.25 3.76 -4.89
C TYR A 96 -8.19 3.24 -3.83
N LEU A 97 -7.80 3.38 -2.57
CA LEU A 97 -8.64 3.00 -1.44
C LEU A 97 -9.40 4.21 -0.95
N GLN A 98 -10.67 4.02 -0.65
CA GLN A 98 -11.44 5.05 -0.01
C GLN A 98 -11.17 5.00 1.50
N PRO A 99 -11.17 6.13 2.19
CA PRO A 99 -10.78 6.14 3.61
C PRO A 99 -11.64 5.26 4.51
N ASP A 100 -12.87 5.01 4.12
CA ASP A 100 -13.79 4.23 4.95
C ASP A 100 -13.78 2.74 4.64
N GLU A 101 -12.99 2.29 3.68
CA GLU A 101 -12.89 0.86 3.39
C GLU A 101 -12.10 0.17 4.48
N SER A 102 -12.49 -1.06 4.79
CA SER A 102 -11.76 -1.83 5.78
C SER A 102 -10.32 -2.09 5.34
N GLU A 103 -10.11 -2.24 4.04
CA GLU A 103 -8.76 -2.41 3.52
C GLU A 103 -7.89 -1.20 3.77
N ALA A 104 -8.49 0.00 3.83
CA ALA A 104 -7.71 1.20 4.11
C ALA A 104 -7.14 1.16 5.52
N VAL A 105 -7.92 0.68 6.49
CA VAL A 105 -7.45 0.56 7.86
C VAL A 105 -6.29 -0.42 7.93
N LYS A 106 -6.43 -1.56 7.28
CA LYS A 106 -5.38 -2.57 7.27
C LYS A 106 -4.12 -2.06 6.58
N ALA A 107 -4.29 -1.34 5.48
CA ALA A 107 -3.16 -0.78 4.75
C ALA A 107 -2.40 0.23 5.58
N LYS A 108 -3.11 1.12 6.24
CA LYS A 108 -2.50 2.11 7.12
C LYS A 108 -1.68 1.44 8.21
N LEU A 109 -2.28 0.44 8.83
CA LEU A 109 -1.63 -0.25 9.93
C LEU A 109 -0.40 -1.00 9.46
N ALA A 110 -0.49 -1.67 8.33
CA ALA A 110 0.64 -2.40 7.77
C ALA A 110 1.81 -1.46 7.46
N LEU A 111 1.52 -0.33 6.85
CA LEU A 111 2.54 0.65 6.52
C LEU A 111 3.15 1.25 7.80
N TYR A 112 2.31 1.54 8.77
CA TYR A 112 2.79 2.06 10.04
C TYR A 112 3.73 1.06 10.71
N LEU A 113 3.31 -0.18 10.81
CA LEU A 113 4.12 -1.19 11.49
C LEU A 113 5.46 -1.39 10.81
N LYS A 114 5.52 -1.21 9.52
CA LYS A 114 6.75 -1.42 8.76
C LYS A 114 7.72 -0.24 8.86
N TYR A 115 7.19 0.98 8.78
CA TYR A 115 8.06 2.15 8.65
C TYR A 115 8.02 3.12 9.82
N TYR A 116 6.95 3.08 10.60
CA TYR A 116 6.72 4.08 11.64
C TYR A 116 6.43 3.47 12.99
N SER A 117 7.01 2.33 13.28
CA SER A 117 6.66 1.55 14.47
C SER A 117 6.84 2.28 15.79
N LYS A 118 7.61 3.35 15.81
CA LYS A 118 7.82 4.12 17.03
C LYS A 118 7.19 5.50 17.00
N ALA A 119 6.41 5.80 15.97
CA ALA A 119 5.78 7.10 15.87
C ALA A 119 4.60 7.18 16.84
N GLU A 120 4.31 8.39 17.30
CA GLU A 120 3.16 8.61 18.13
C GLU A 120 1.90 8.58 17.30
N GLU A 121 0.80 8.17 17.91
CA GLU A 121 -0.46 8.01 17.21
C GLU A 121 -0.90 9.30 16.51
N ARG A 122 -0.69 10.44 17.13
CA ARG A 122 -1.08 11.72 16.52
C ARG A 122 -0.33 11.96 15.22
N ILE A 123 0.95 11.61 15.18
CA ILE A 123 1.75 11.78 13.99
C ILE A 123 1.26 10.85 12.90
N ILE A 124 0.87 9.65 13.29
CA ILE A 124 0.32 8.68 12.35
C ILE A 124 -0.98 9.18 11.74
N GLU A 125 -1.85 9.75 12.57
CA GLU A 125 -3.10 10.29 12.06
C GLU A 125 -2.87 11.42 11.07
N ASP A 126 -1.95 12.32 11.40
CA ASP A 126 -1.64 13.43 10.50
C ASP A 126 -1.12 12.91 9.17
N TRP A 127 -0.23 11.94 9.22
CA TRP A 127 0.33 11.37 8.01
C TRP A 127 -0.77 10.70 7.18
N PHE A 128 -1.61 9.91 7.82
CA PHE A 128 -2.64 9.17 7.11
C PHE A 128 -3.69 10.09 6.50
N SER A 129 -3.96 11.23 7.14
CA SER A 129 -4.96 12.15 6.62
C SER A 129 -4.49 12.83 5.34
N LEU A 130 -3.17 12.87 5.13
CA LEU A 130 -2.58 13.48 3.96
C LEU A 130 -2.21 12.48 2.89
N SER A 131 -2.38 11.20 3.16
CA SER A 131 -1.90 10.17 2.26
C SER A 131 -3.02 9.59 1.43
N THR A 132 -2.71 9.33 0.18
CA THR A 132 -3.56 8.54 -0.70
C THR A 132 -3.08 7.11 -0.63
N LEU A 133 -3.99 6.18 -0.41
CA LEU A 133 -3.66 4.77 -0.29
C LEU A 133 -4.06 4.04 -1.54
N ILE A 134 -3.20 3.14 -1.97
CA ILE A 134 -3.42 2.34 -3.17
C ILE A 134 -3.20 0.89 -2.82
N LEU A 135 -4.09 0.06 -3.29
CA LEU A 135 -4.05 -1.37 -3.06
C LEU A 135 -3.75 -2.07 -4.38
N ILE A 136 -2.86 -3.06 -4.33
CA ILE A 136 -2.62 -3.92 -5.48
C ILE A 136 -3.04 -5.32 -5.11
N GLU A 137 -3.98 -5.87 -5.90
CA GLU A 137 -4.38 -7.25 -5.78
C GLU A 137 -3.56 -8.05 -6.77
N ARG A 138 -2.83 -9.04 -6.27
CA ARG A 138 -2.00 -9.86 -7.15
C ARG A 138 -2.87 -10.70 -8.05
N LYS A 139 -2.45 -10.77 -9.30
CA LYS A 139 -3.08 -11.67 -10.24
C LYS A 139 -2.61 -13.08 -9.92
N ALA A 140 -3.53 -13.99 -9.90
CA ALA A 140 -3.24 -15.37 -9.55
C ALA A 140 -2.32 -16.05 -10.58
#